data_1ba44ea120ed9f99a186969f640adced
#
_entry.id   1ba44ea120ed9f99a186969f640adced
#
_cell.length_a   1.000
_cell.length_b   1.000
_cell.length_c   1.000
_cell.angle_alpha   90.00
_cell.angle_beta   90.00
_cell.angle_gamma   90.00
#
_symmetry.space_group_name_H-M   'P 1'
#
loop_
_entity.id
_entity.type
_entity.pdbx_description
1 polymer ?
#
loop_
_entity_poly.entity_id
_entity_poly.type
_entity_poly.pdbx_seq_one_letter_code
_entity_poly.pdbx_strand_id
1 'polypeptide(L)'
;VLLGCVLPAGLGQAPARQAALGAGLAQTTRCTTLNKMCGSGMQATILGHDLLRAGSAEVVVAGGMESMSRAPYLLEKARSGYRLGHGALIDSMFLDGLEDAYEPGRLMGTFAEDCAARLGIGRERQDAYAQQSLARARQAQASGAFAGEIVPVEVVTRKETLRLDTDEQPRRADPARIPTLKPAFREGGTVTAANASSISDGAAALLLMRASTAAHEGLTPLATIRGHAAHAGAPGDFPTAPIGAIRTLLERIDWQLGDVDLFEINEAFAVVALAAQDALGLDPERLNVHGGACALGHPIGTSGARILVTLIQALRHRGLRRGVAAICIGGGEATALALELND
;
A
#
# COMPACT_ATOMS: atom_id res chain seq x y z
N VAL A 1 6.44 -9.70 15.93
CA VAL A 1 6.54 -8.71 14.84
C VAL A 1 6.27 -9.37 13.50
N LEU A 2 5.38 -8.80 12.71
CA LEU A 2 5.04 -9.24 11.36
C LEU A 2 5.23 -8.04 10.40
N LEU A 3 6.19 -8.14 9.48
CA LEU A 3 6.43 -7.05 8.51
C LEU A 3 6.43 -7.58 7.09
N GLY A 4 5.66 -6.89 6.24
CA GLY A 4 5.69 -7.07 4.79
C GLY A 4 6.98 -6.54 4.20
N CYS A 5 7.56 -7.28 3.26
CA CYS A 5 8.68 -6.86 2.43
C CYS A 5 8.68 -7.72 1.17
N VAL A 6 8.60 -7.09 0.01
CA VAL A 6 8.47 -7.80 -1.28
C VAL A 6 9.82 -7.98 -1.94
N LEU A 7 10.71 -7.01 -1.81
CA LEU A 7 12.03 -6.96 -2.46
C LEU A 7 13.16 -7.15 -1.44
N PRO A 8 13.30 -8.34 -0.82
CA PRO A 8 14.25 -8.55 0.28
C PRO A 8 15.67 -8.85 -0.21
N ALA A 9 15.92 -8.94 -1.52
CA ALA A 9 17.24 -9.27 -2.05
C ALA A 9 18.29 -8.24 -1.59
N GLY A 10 19.40 -8.71 -1.04
CA GLY A 10 20.48 -7.85 -0.55
C GLY A 10 20.25 -7.21 0.82
N LEU A 11 19.08 -7.39 1.47
CA LEU A 11 18.80 -6.83 2.80
C LEU A 11 19.38 -7.66 3.96
N GLY A 12 19.95 -8.82 3.68
CA GLY A 12 20.39 -9.77 4.70
C GLY A 12 19.27 -10.67 5.22
N GLN A 13 19.56 -11.45 6.26
CA GLN A 13 18.61 -12.42 6.80
C GLN A 13 17.50 -11.72 7.59
N ALA A 14 16.26 -12.19 7.44
CA ALA A 14 15.13 -11.85 8.28
C ALA A 14 14.93 -10.33 8.48
N PRO A 15 14.61 -9.54 7.44
CA PRO A 15 14.48 -8.09 7.54
C PRO A 15 13.58 -7.61 8.69
N ALA A 16 12.44 -8.28 8.94
CA ALA A 16 11.56 -7.95 10.09
C ALA A 16 12.27 -8.12 11.44
N ARG A 17 13.16 -9.11 11.55
CA ARG A 17 13.95 -9.34 12.77
C ARG A 17 14.99 -8.24 12.96
N GLN A 18 15.65 -7.83 11.87
CA GLN A 18 16.61 -6.72 11.91
C GLN A 18 15.92 -5.42 12.37
N ALA A 19 14.74 -5.10 11.79
CA ALA A 19 13.97 -3.93 12.16
C ALA A 19 13.54 -3.98 13.64
N ALA A 20 13.04 -5.13 14.12
CA ALA A 20 12.62 -5.29 15.51
C ALA A 20 13.77 -5.07 16.51
N LEU A 21 14.94 -5.65 16.25
CA LEU A 21 16.10 -5.50 17.12
C LEU A 21 16.70 -4.09 17.03
N GLY A 22 16.73 -3.51 15.82
CA GLY A 22 17.16 -2.13 15.61
C GLY A 22 16.25 -1.10 16.32
N ALA A 23 14.97 -1.42 16.48
CA ALA A 23 14.02 -0.63 17.25
C ALA A 23 14.13 -0.86 18.78
N GLY A 24 15.03 -1.70 19.25
CA GLY A 24 15.25 -1.97 20.68
C GLY A 24 14.26 -2.98 21.29
N LEU A 25 13.51 -3.74 20.47
CA LEU A 25 12.64 -4.78 21.02
C LEU A 25 13.47 -5.93 21.61
N ALA A 26 12.89 -6.64 22.58
CA ALA A 26 13.56 -7.73 23.28
C ALA A 26 14.04 -8.84 22.32
N GLN A 27 15.19 -9.43 22.60
CA GLN A 27 15.75 -10.54 21.79
C GLN A 27 14.84 -11.77 21.75
N THR A 28 13.93 -11.91 22.69
CA THR A 28 12.90 -12.97 22.73
C THR A 28 11.72 -12.69 21.79
N THR A 29 11.62 -11.50 21.19
CA THR A 29 10.56 -11.14 20.26
C THR A 29 10.62 -12.01 19.00
N ARG A 30 9.55 -12.73 18.71
CA ARG A 30 9.42 -13.52 17.48
C ARG A 30 9.10 -12.62 16.30
N CYS A 31 9.74 -12.83 15.16
CA CYS A 31 9.61 -11.98 13.99
C CYS A 31 9.40 -12.81 12.71
N THR A 32 8.53 -12.34 11.84
CA THR A 32 8.29 -12.93 10.53
C THR A 32 8.30 -11.82 9.46
N THR A 33 9.07 -12.02 8.41
CA THR A 33 8.96 -11.25 7.18
C THR A 33 8.03 -12.00 6.24
N LEU A 34 7.07 -11.30 5.61
CA LEU A 34 6.11 -11.92 4.71
C LEU A 34 6.01 -11.15 3.39
N ASN A 35 5.65 -11.87 2.34
CA ASN A 35 5.40 -11.32 1.02
C ASN A 35 4.01 -11.77 0.54
N LYS A 36 3.15 -10.81 0.28
CA LYS A 36 1.88 -10.91 -0.45
C LYS A 36 1.79 -9.74 -1.43
N MET A 37 2.86 -9.51 -2.16
CA MET A 37 2.99 -8.37 -3.08
C MET A 37 2.52 -7.05 -2.43
N CYS A 38 1.79 -6.22 -3.15
CA CYS A 38 1.27 -4.93 -2.67
C CYS A 38 0.47 -5.02 -1.35
N GLY A 39 -0.16 -6.17 -1.09
CA GLY A 39 -0.94 -6.42 0.12
C GLY A 39 -0.14 -6.81 1.35
N SER A 40 1.18 -6.94 1.29
CA SER A 40 2.01 -7.49 2.37
C SER A 40 1.80 -6.79 3.72
N GLY A 41 1.79 -5.46 3.74
CA GLY A 41 1.58 -4.70 4.99
C GLY A 41 0.20 -4.91 5.61
N MET A 42 -0.85 -4.97 4.78
CA MET A 42 -2.20 -5.27 5.27
C MET A 42 -2.30 -6.74 5.70
N GLN A 43 -1.70 -7.67 4.96
CA GLN A 43 -1.66 -9.09 5.32
C GLN A 43 -0.93 -9.32 6.66
N ALA A 44 0.13 -8.56 6.94
CA ALA A 44 0.79 -8.59 8.24
C ALA A 44 -0.18 -8.18 9.37
N THR A 45 -0.99 -7.16 9.15
CA THR A 45 -2.02 -6.70 10.08
C THR A 45 -3.13 -7.75 10.26
N ILE A 46 -3.60 -8.35 9.16
CA ILE A 46 -4.60 -9.44 9.18
C ILE A 46 -4.09 -10.64 9.99
N LEU A 47 -2.88 -11.12 9.69
CA LEU A 47 -2.29 -12.24 10.43
C LEU A 47 -2.05 -11.89 11.91
N GLY A 48 -1.64 -10.66 12.21
CA GLY A 48 -1.53 -10.17 13.58
C GLY A 48 -2.86 -10.23 14.34
N HIS A 49 -3.92 -9.75 13.71
CA HIS A 49 -5.28 -9.83 14.25
C HIS A 49 -5.70 -11.29 14.51
N ASP A 50 -5.47 -12.20 13.58
CA ASP A 50 -5.85 -13.61 13.70
C ASP A 50 -5.06 -14.33 14.79
N LEU A 51 -3.74 -14.06 14.92
CA LEU A 51 -2.92 -14.59 16.02
C LEU A 51 -3.40 -14.11 17.40
N LEU A 52 -3.82 -12.86 17.51
CA LEU A 52 -4.39 -12.31 18.74
C LEU A 52 -5.73 -12.97 19.08
N ARG A 53 -6.60 -13.18 18.09
CA ARG A 53 -7.88 -13.87 18.27
C ARG A 53 -7.70 -15.35 18.65
N ALA A 54 -6.72 -16.00 18.04
CA ALA A 54 -6.38 -17.40 18.37
C ALA A 54 -5.68 -17.57 19.73
N GLY A 55 -5.28 -16.47 20.38
CA GLY A 55 -4.52 -16.53 21.65
C GLY A 55 -3.06 -16.94 21.47
N SER A 56 -2.54 -16.98 20.25
CA SER A 56 -1.16 -17.34 19.95
C SER A 56 -0.18 -16.18 20.19
N ALA A 57 -0.68 -14.96 20.34
CA ALA A 57 0.05 -13.76 20.72
C ALA A 57 -0.82 -12.87 21.61
N GLU A 58 -0.19 -12.01 22.39
CA GLU A 58 -0.86 -11.01 23.24
C GLU A 58 -0.70 -9.60 22.66
N VAL A 59 0.47 -9.32 22.10
CA VAL A 59 0.81 -8.04 21.45
C VAL A 59 1.52 -8.34 20.15
N VAL A 60 1.15 -7.65 19.06
CA VAL A 60 1.76 -7.79 17.75
C VAL A 60 2.07 -6.42 17.17
N VAL A 61 3.31 -6.21 16.76
CA VAL A 61 3.65 -5.12 15.84
C VAL A 61 3.49 -5.67 14.43
N ALA A 62 2.58 -5.09 13.67
CA ALA A 62 2.31 -5.44 12.28
C ALA A 62 2.56 -4.24 11.35
N GLY A 63 3.00 -4.49 10.15
CA GLY A 63 3.23 -3.42 9.19
C GLY A 63 3.98 -3.87 7.95
N GLY A 64 4.75 -2.97 7.37
CA GLY A 64 5.57 -3.26 6.21
C GLY A 64 6.69 -2.25 6.03
N MET A 65 7.68 -2.67 5.27
CA MET A 65 8.82 -1.85 4.89
C MET A 65 9.25 -2.22 3.48
N GLU A 66 9.64 -1.24 2.71
CA GLU A 66 10.15 -1.45 1.34
C GLU A 66 11.14 -0.37 0.98
N SER A 67 12.24 -0.74 0.36
CA SER A 67 13.17 0.19 -0.26
C SER A 67 13.37 -0.20 -1.71
N MET A 68 12.42 0.22 -2.55
CA MET A 68 12.45 -0.09 -3.98
C MET A 68 13.67 0.53 -4.66
N SER A 69 14.13 1.69 -4.18
CA SER A 69 15.32 2.36 -4.70
C SER A 69 16.62 1.57 -4.48
N ARG A 70 16.61 0.56 -3.61
CA ARG A 70 17.76 -0.30 -3.28
C ARG A 70 17.63 -1.71 -3.82
N ALA A 71 16.59 -2.04 -4.57
CA ALA A 71 16.45 -3.33 -5.19
C ALA A 71 17.65 -3.61 -6.13
N PRO A 72 18.36 -4.73 -5.98
CA PRO A 72 19.56 -5.01 -6.76
C PRO A 72 19.23 -5.56 -8.14
N TYR A 73 20.22 -5.50 -9.04
CA TYR A 73 20.19 -6.28 -10.27
C TYR A 73 20.68 -7.71 -10.04
N LEU A 74 20.13 -8.66 -10.78
CA LEU A 74 20.40 -10.09 -10.67
C LEU A 74 21.21 -10.59 -11.86
N LEU A 75 22.11 -11.55 -11.58
CA LEU A 75 22.84 -12.35 -12.56
C LEU A 75 22.46 -13.82 -12.36
N GLU A 76 21.49 -14.32 -13.11
CA GLU A 76 20.90 -15.66 -12.91
C GLU A 76 21.92 -16.80 -12.99
N LYS A 77 22.86 -16.74 -13.96
CA LYS A 77 23.82 -17.77 -14.19
C LYS A 77 25.14 -17.59 -13.44
N ALA A 78 25.27 -16.58 -12.57
CA ALA A 78 26.53 -16.32 -11.87
C ALA A 78 27.00 -17.51 -11.03
N ARG A 79 26.09 -18.27 -10.42
CA ARG A 79 26.41 -19.44 -9.58
C ARG A 79 26.90 -20.64 -10.40
N SER A 80 26.33 -20.86 -11.57
CA SER A 80 26.72 -21.96 -12.49
C SER A 80 27.76 -21.57 -13.53
N GLY A 81 27.96 -20.26 -13.73
CA GLY A 81 28.92 -19.67 -14.66
C GLY A 81 28.34 -19.31 -16.03
N TYR A 82 28.87 -18.23 -16.61
CA TYR A 82 28.62 -17.80 -17.98
C TYR A 82 29.77 -18.32 -18.86
N ARG A 83 29.58 -19.49 -19.46
CA ARG A 83 30.67 -20.18 -20.20
C ARG A 83 30.96 -19.57 -21.56
N LEU A 84 29.92 -19.22 -22.33
CA LEU A 84 30.02 -18.69 -23.68
C LEU A 84 28.77 -17.88 -24.03
N GLY A 85 28.95 -16.77 -24.74
CA GLY A 85 27.87 -15.88 -25.14
C GLY A 85 27.58 -14.76 -24.14
N HIS A 86 26.56 -13.97 -24.44
CA HIS A 86 26.20 -12.82 -23.62
C HIS A 86 25.38 -13.23 -22.37
N GLY A 87 25.45 -12.42 -21.31
CA GLY A 87 24.58 -12.47 -20.15
C GLY A 87 23.72 -11.19 -20.08
N ALA A 88 22.66 -11.24 -19.31
CA ALA A 88 21.82 -10.08 -19.00
C ALA A 88 21.87 -9.77 -17.51
N LEU A 89 21.77 -8.50 -17.17
CA LEU A 89 21.45 -8.02 -15.84
C LEU A 89 19.93 -7.83 -15.76
N ILE A 90 19.30 -8.45 -14.78
CA ILE A 90 17.85 -8.40 -14.58
C ILE A 90 17.56 -7.51 -13.39
N ASP A 91 16.68 -6.51 -13.56
CA ASP A 91 16.22 -5.67 -12.47
C ASP A 91 15.27 -6.46 -11.58
N SER A 92 15.67 -6.73 -10.33
CA SER A 92 14.83 -7.48 -9.39
C SER A 92 13.56 -6.75 -9.00
N MET A 93 13.56 -5.41 -9.05
CA MET A 93 12.35 -4.63 -8.78
C MET A 93 11.27 -4.88 -9.85
N PHE A 94 11.68 -4.98 -11.11
CA PHE A 94 10.76 -5.33 -12.20
C PHE A 94 10.33 -6.80 -12.10
N LEU A 95 11.30 -7.71 -12.05
CA LEU A 95 11.03 -9.15 -12.06
C LEU A 95 10.15 -9.60 -10.89
N ASP A 96 10.48 -9.17 -9.68
CA ASP A 96 9.82 -9.65 -8.46
C ASP A 96 8.67 -8.75 -7.97
N GLY A 97 8.55 -7.53 -8.52
CA GLY A 97 7.59 -6.54 -8.00
C GLY A 97 6.62 -5.93 -9.01
N LEU A 98 7.03 -5.75 -10.27
CA LEU A 98 6.28 -4.94 -11.24
C LEU A 98 5.92 -5.69 -12.52
N GLU A 99 6.53 -6.85 -12.77
CA GLU A 99 6.27 -7.72 -13.91
C GLU A 99 5.34 -8.87 -13.49
N ASP A 100 4.48 -9.30 -14.41
CA ASP A 100 3.58 -10.40 -14.14
C ASP A 100 4.30 -11.75 -14.17
N ALA A 101 4.05 -12.59 -13.18
CA ALA A 101 4.68 -13.90 -13.07
C ALA A 101 4.11 -14.93 -14.06
N TYR A 102 2.91 -14.70 -14.59
CA TYR A 102 2.16 -15.61 -15.47
C TYR A 102 2.32 -15.24 -16.95
N GLU A 103 2.57 -13.97 -17.24
CA GLU A 103 2.86 -13.43 -18.56
C GLU A 103 4.22 -12.68 -18.52
N PRO A 104 5.38 -13.39 -18.53
CA PRO A 104 6.70 -12.77 -18.39
C PRO A 104 6.94 -11.63 -19.39
N GLY A 105 7.54 -10.54 -18.91
CA GLY A 105 7.76 -9.30 -19.68
C GLY A 105 6.58 -8.35 -19.66
N ARG A 106 5.43 -8.74 -19.11
CA ARG A 106 4.23 -7.90 -19.04
C ARG A 106 4.18 -7.12 -17.74
N LEU A 107 4.26 -5.81 -17.83
CA LEU A 107 4.22 -4.94 -16.65
C LEU A 107 2.80 -4.71 -16.12
N MET A 108 2.67 -4.51 -14.80
CA MET A 108 1.39 -4.24 -14.13
C MET A 108 0.60 -3.10 -14.77
N GLY A 109 1.25 -2.05 -15.27
CA GLY A 109 0.58 -0.95 -15.95
C GLY A 109 -0.13 -1.32 -17.25
N THR A 110 0.27 -2.39 -17.94
CA THR A 110 -0.44 -2.87 -19.13
C THR A 110 -1.80 -3.49 -18.79
N PHE A 111 -1.94 -4.11 -17.63
CA PHE A 111 -3.24 -4.60 -17.13
C PHE A 111 -4.13 -3.44 -16.69
N ALA A 112 -3.52 -2.36 -16.15
CA ALA A 112 -4.25 -1.13 -15.85
C ALA A 112 -4.82 -0.49 -17.14
N GLU A 113 -4.07 -0.50 -18.25
CA GLU A 113 -4.55 -0.08 -19.58
C GLU A 113 -5.71 -0.96 -20.06
N ASP A 114 -5.60 -2.27 -19.92
CA ASP A 114 -6.69 -3.20 -20.32
C ASP A 114 -7.94 -2.98 -19.48
N CYS A 115 -7.78 -2.77 -18.18
CA CYS A 115 -8.87 -2.43 -17.27
C CYS A 115 -9.52 -1.10 -17.66
N ALA A 116 -8.73 -0.06 -17.95
CA ALA A 116 -9.21 1.24 -18.38
C ALA A 116 -10.04 1.14 -19.69
N ALA A 117 -9.52 0.41 -20.66
CA ALA A 117 -10.20 0.17 -21.93
C ALA A 117 -11.52 -0.60 -21.74
N ARG A 118 -11.51 -1.69 -20.96
CA ARG A 118 -12.68 -2.51 -20.68
C ARG A 118 -13.80 -1.75 -19.97
N LEU A 119 -13.44 -0.85 -19.03
CA LEU A 119 -14.40 -0.08 -18.25
C LEU A 119 -14.73 1.31 -18.84
N GLY A 120 -14.12 1.68 -19.98
CA GLY A 120 -14.33 2.98 -20.60
C GLY A 120 -13.80 4.15 -19.76
N ILE A 121 -12.78 3.92 -18.92
CA ILE A 121 -12.16 4.94 -18.09
C ILE A 121 -11.06 5.63 -18.89
N GLY A 122 -11.40 6.75 -19.53
CA GLY A 122 -10.51 7.48 -20.42
C GLY A 122 -9.38 8.23 -19.70
N ARG A 123 -8.42 8.73 -20.47
CA ARG A 123 -7.25 9.48 -20.01
C ARG A 123 -7.61 10.70 -19.16
N GLU A 124 -8.54 11.51 -19.62
CA GLU A 124 -8.95 12.74 -18.93
C GLU A 124 -9.45 12.46 -17.50
N ARG A 125 -10.24 11.40 -17.34
CA ARG A 125 -10.78 11.01 -16.04
C ARG A 125 -9.69 10.51 -15.11
N GLN A 126 -8.73 9.74 -15.61
CA GLN A 126 -7.59 9.26 -14.83
C GLN A 126 -6.68 10.43 -14.40
N ASP A 127 -6.43 11.37 -15.29
CA ASP A 127 -5.64 12.57 -15.00
C ASP A 127 -6.34 13.50 -13.98
N ALA A 128 -7.66 13.68 -14.10
CA ALA A 128 -8.46 14.44 -13.14
C ALA A 128 -8.39 13.79 -11.74
N TYR A 129 -8.47 12.47 -11.65
CA TYR A 129 -8.30 11.75 -10.40
C TYR A 129 -6.90 11.95 -9.80
N ALA A 130 -5.85 11.84 -10.62
CA ALA A 130 -4.47 12.05 -10.17
C ALA A 130 -4.25 13.49 -9.67
N GLN A 131 -4.81 14.49 -10.35
CA GLN A 131 -4.78 15.89 -9.91
C GLN A 131 -5.52 16.07 -8.58
N GLN A 132 -6.67 15.43 -8.39
CA GLN A 132 -7.41 15.45 -7.13
C GLN A 132 -6.61 14.79 -6.00
N SER A 133 -6.02 13.61 -6.23
CA SER A 133 -5.15 12.92 -5.28
C SER A 133 -3.97 13.82 -4.86
N LEU A 134 -3.31 14.46 -5.82
CA LEU A 134 -2.22 15.41 -5.55
C LEU A 134 -2.68 16.64 -4.75
N ALA A 135 -3.82 17.21 -5.09
CA ALA A 135 -4.37 18.38 -4.38
C ALA A 135 -4.71 18.02 -2.93
N ARG A 136 -5.34 16.87 -2.71
CA ARG A 136 -5.67 16.35 -1.37
C ARG A 136 -4.42 16.06 -0.53
N ALA A 137 -3.39 15.44 -1.12
CA ALA A 137 -2.13 15.18 -0.43
C ALA A 137 -1.43 16.48 -0.01
N ARG A 138 -1.39 17.48 -0.88
CA ARG A 138 -0.85 18.80 -0.55
C ARG A 138 -1.64 19.51 0.54
N GLN A 139 -2.96 19.45 0.48
CA GLN A 139 -3.81 20.03 1.51
C GLN A 139 -3.59 19.33 2.86
N ALA A 140 -3.51 17.99 2.88
CA ALA A 140 -3.24 17.22 4.07
C ALA A 140 -1.87 17.54 4.68
N GLN A 141 -0.83 17.71 3.85
CA GLN A 141 0.49 18.20 4.30
C GLN A 141 0.40 19.61 4.89
N ALA A 142 -0.27 20.54 4.22
CA ALA A 142 -0.36 21.93 4.65
C ALA A 142 -1.19 22.11 5.93
N SER A 143 -2.24 21.31 6.12
CA SER A 143 -3.10 21.34 7.30
C SER A 143 -2.53 20.57 8.50
N GLY A 144 -1.42 19.84 8.33
CA GLY A 144 -0.87 18.97 9.38
C GLY A 144 -1.64 17.67 9.59
N ALA A 145 -2.51 17.26 8.66
CA ALA A 145 -3.30 16.04 8.78
C ALA A 145 -2.44 14.78 8.93
N PHE A 146 -1.22 14.77 8.37
CA PHE A 146 -0.26 13.67 8.51
C PHE A 146 0.61 13.74 9.78
N ALA A 147 0.55 14.81 10.57
CA ALA A 147 1.44 14.99 11.73
C ALA A 147 1.30 13.90 12.80
N GLY A 148 0.10 13.29 12.90
CA GLY A 148 -0.17 12.21 13.86
C GLY A 148 0.25 10.82 13.37
N GLU A 149 0.71 10.69 12.12
CA GLU A 149 1.09 9.39 11.53
C GLU A 149 2.54 9.34 11.04
N ILE A 150 3.17 10.49 10.77
CA ILE A 150 4.55 10.55 10.27
C ILE A 150 5.53 10.54 11.42
N VAL A 151 6.48 9.61 11.36
CA VAL A 151 7.69 9.60 12.20
C VAL A 151 8.85 10.11 11.35
N PRO A 152 9.49 11.23 11.74
CA PRO A 152 10.63 11.75 10.98
C PRO A 152 11.80 10.77 10.90
N VAL A 153 12.43 10.71 9.74
CA VAL A 153 13.59 9.85 9.49
C VAL A 153 14.81 10.71 9.20
N GLU A 154 15.92 10.42 9.87
CA GLU A 154 17.21 11.06 9.57
C GLU A 154 17.97 10.25 8.51
N VAL A 155 18.29 10.91 7.41
CA VAL A 155 19.08 10.32 6.32
C VAL A 155 20.46 10.96 6.30
N VAL A 156 21.45 10.17 6.66
CA VAL A 156 22.85 10.61 6.64
C VAL A 156 23.38 10.48 5.20
N THR A 157 23.68 11.62 4.60
CA THR A 157 24.36 11.68 3.29
C THR A 157 25.86 11.97 3.47
N ARG A 158 26.63 11.97 2.38
CA ARG A 158 28.04 12.35 2.43
C ARG A 158 28.26 13.82 2.80
N LYS A 159 27.26 14.68 2.62
CA LYS A 159 27.36 16.14 2.79
C LYS A 159 26.67 16.63 4.07
N GLU A 160 25.57 16.01 4.43
CA GLU A 160 24.70 16.50 5.50
C GLU A 160 23.77 15.38 6.01
N THR A 161 23.18 15.60 7.17
CA THR A 161 22.06 14.79 7.67
C THR A 161 20.76 15.51 7.33
N LEU A 162 19.92 14.86 6.54
CA LEU A 162 18.60 15.34 6.15
C LEU A 162 17.55 14.73 7.08
N ARG A 163 16.69 15.58 7.63
CA ARG A 163 15.50 15.13 8.35
C ARG A 163 14.32 15.11 7.38
N LEU A 164 13.80 13.92 7.10
CA LEU A 164 12.63 13.72 6.27
C LEU A 164 11.40 13.52 7.17
N ASP A 165 10.52 14.50 7.16
CA ASP A 165 9.26 14.53 7.92
C ASP A 165 8.04 14.84 7.05
N THR A 166 8.23 14.83 5.75
CA THR A 166 7.21 15.17 4.76
C THR A 166 7.48 14.39 3.47
N ASP A 167 6.45 13.80 2.89
CA ASP A 167 6.56 13.11 1.60
C ASP A 167 7.00 14.09 0.51
N GLU A 168 7.99 13.68 -0.29
CA GLU A 168 8.65 14.53 -1.26
C GLU A 168 7.83 14.70 -2.55
N GLN A 169 7.13 13.65 -2.98
CA GLN A 169 6.47 13.62 -4.28
C GLN A 169 5.39 14.69 -4.44
N PRO A 170 4.48 14.94 -3.49
CA PRO A 170 3.48 16.00 -3.64
C PRO A 170 4.10 17.38 -3.86
N ARG A 171 5.27 17.63 -3.27
CA ARG A 171 5.99 18.91 -3.40
C ARG A 171 6.66 19.05 -4.77
N ARG A 172 7.16 17.95 -5.35
CA ARG A 172 7.90 17.94 -6.64
C ARG A 172 6.98 17.88 -7.86
N ALA A 173 5.77 17.34 -7.70
CA ALA A 173 4.82 17.20 -8.80
C ALA A 173 4.36 18.57 -9.33
N ASP A 174 4.17 18.66 -10.65
CA ASP A 174 3.57 19.82 -11.30
C ASP A 174 2.22 19.43 -11.90
N PRO A 175 1.08 19.88 -11.30
CA PRO A 175 -0.24 19.48 -11.78
C PRO A 175 -0.53 19.96 -13.22
N ALA A 176 0.09 21.05 -13.69
CA ALA A 176 -0.10 21.54 -15.05
C ALA A 176 0.51 20.60 -16.10
N ARG A 177 1.49 19.79 -15.72
CA ARG A 177 2.13 18.82 -16.60
C ARG A 177 1.36 17.50 -16.74
N ILE A 178 0.47 17.19 -15.84
CA ILE A 178 -0.24 15.88 -15.82
C ILE A 178 -0.91 15.59 -17.16
N PRO A 179 -1.71 16.49 -17.77
CA PRO A 179 -2.36 16.22 -19.05
C PRO A 179 -1.40 16.07 -20.24
N THR A 180 -0.16 16.57 -20.10
CA THR A 180 0.83 16.57 -21.19
C THR A 180 1.77 15.35 -21.17
N LEU A 181 1.69 14.50 -20.14
CA LEU A 181 2.54 13.32 -20.01
C LEU A 181 2.21 12.29 -21.09
N LYS A 182 3.24 11.63 -21.59
CA LYS A 182 3.07 10.50 -22.52
C LYS A 182 2.60 9.27 -21.77
N PRO A 183 1.79 8.41 -22.42
CA PRO A 183 1.50 7.07 -21.89
C PRO A 183 2.78 6.30 -21.58
N ALA A 184 2.80 5.59 -20.47
CA ALA A 184 4.00 4.91 -19.97
C ALA A 184 4.09 3.43 -20.37
N PHE A 185 2.95 2.77 -20.62
CA PHE A 185 2.89 1.32 -20.77
C PHE A 185 2.42 0.85 -22.14
N ARG A 186 1.77 1.72 -22.92
CA ARG A 186 1.25 1.38 -24.25
C ARG A 186 1.23 2.64 -25.12
N GLU A 187 1.63 2.51 -26.38
CA GLU A 187 1.44 3.59 -27.34
C GLU A 187 -0.05 3.88 -27.53
N GLY A 188 -0.43 5.16 -27.49
CA GLY A 188 -1.85 5.57 -27.50
C GLY A 188 -2.63 5.17 -26.25
N GLY A 189 -1.97 4.71 -25.19
CA GLY A 189 -2.59 4.35 -23.92
C GLY A 189 -3.03 5.56 -23.08
N THR A 190 -3.55 5.26 -21.90
CA THR A 190 -4.13 6.26 -20.98
C THR A 190 -3.38 6.39 -19.67
N VAL A 191 -2.60 5.36 -19.30
CA VAL A 191 -1.85 5.32 -18.04
C VAL A 191 -0.51 6.03 -18.19
N THR A 192 -0.25 6.98 -17.31
CA THR A 192 0.96 7.82 -17.31
C THR A 192 1.69 7.75 -15.98
N ALA A 193 2.88 8.32 -15.91
CA ALA A 193 3.62 8.44 -14.66
C ALA A 193 2.91 9.26 -13.56
N ALA A 194 1.87 10.04 -13.88
CA ALA A 194 1.13 10.81 -12.88
C ALA A 194 -0.13 10.10 -12.40
N ASN A 195 -0.79 9.29 -13.24
CA ASN A 195 -1.97 8.53 -12.87
C ASN A 195 -1.66 7.06 -12.54
N ALA A 196 -0.37 6.72 -12.44
CA ALA A 196 0.22 5.55 -11.82
C ALA A 196 0.94 5.95 -10.53
N SER A 197 1.04 5.03 -9.58
CA SER A 197 1.87 5.23 -8.39
C SER A 197 3.36 5.21 -8.73
N SER A 198 4.17 5.96 -7.99
CA SER A 198 5.61 5.98 -8.18
C SER A 198 6.33 4.87 -7.42
N ILE A 199 7.50 4.50 -7.93
CA ILE A 199 8.50 3.70 -7.20
C ILE A 199 8.91 4.51 -5.96
N SER A 200 8.85 3.88 -4.78
CA SER A 200 8.97 4.58 -3.51
C SER A 200 9.63 3.72 -2.44
N ASP A 201 10.26 4.40 -1.49
CA ASP A 201 10.72 3.80 -0.24
C ASP A 201 9.74 4.19 0.88
N GLY A 202 9.54 3.30 1.86
CA GLY A 202 8.67 3.62 2.98
C GLY A 202 8.54 2.50 4.00
N ALA A 203 8.05 2.86 5.17
CA ALA A 203 7.69 1.93 6.23
C ALA A 203 6.44 2.41 6.97
N ALA A 204 5.66 1.47 7.49
CA ALA A 204 4.51 1.75 8.35
C ALA A 204 4.34 0.62 9.37
N ALA A 205 3.91 0.98 10.58
CA ALA A 205 3.70 0.02 11.65
C ALA A 205 2.45 0.35 12.46
N LEU A 206 1.79 -0.71 12.93
CA LEU A 206 0.63 -0.68 13.82
C LEU A 206 0.92 -1.60 15.00
N LEU A 207 0.59 -1.15 16.21
CA LEU A 207 0.59 -2.00 17.40
C LEU A 207 -0.81 -2.56 17.61
N LEU A 208 -0.90 -3.88 17.69
CA LEU A 208 -2.15 -4.62 17.81
C LEU A 208 -2.17 -5.41 19.13
N MET A 209 -3.31 -5.40 19.79
CA MET A 209 -3.59 -6.25 20.95
C MET A 209 -5.10 -6.48 21.08
N ARG A 210 -5.50 -7.45 21.91
CA ARG A 210 -6.93 -7.60 22.24
C ARG A 210 -7.42 -6.40 23.05
N ALA A 211 -8.69 -6.03 22.86
CA ALA A 211 -9.30 -4.94 23.61
C ALA A 211 -9.22 -5.18 25.14
N SER A 212 -9.37 -6.42 25.58
CA SER A 212 -9.20 -6.80 27.00
C SER A 212 -7.78 -6.57 27.52
N THR A 213 -6.77 -6.84 26.69
CA THR A 213 -5.37 -6.58 27.03
C THR A 213 -5.12 -5.07 27.11
N ALA A 214 -5.60 -4.29 26.15
CA ALA A 214 -5.49 -2.83 26.17
C ALA A 214 -6.13 -2.24 27.45
N ALA A 215 -7.32 -2.70 27.80
CA ALA A 215 -8.01 -2.24 29.01
C ALA A 215 -7.24 -2.61 30.29
N HIS A 216 -6.66 -3.83 30.37
CA HIS A 216 -5.84 -4.25 31.50
C HIS A 216 -4.57 -3.39 31.66
N GLU A 217 -3.94 -3.04 30.54
CA GLU A 217 -2.73 -2.19 30.51
C GLU A 217 -3.04 -0.67 30.61
N GLY A 218 -4.31 -0.29 30.75
CA GLY A 218 -4.71 1.12 30.82
C GLY A 218 -4.49 1.90 29.53
N LEU A 219 -4.43 1.21 28.38
CA LEU A 219 -4.22 1.80 27.07
C LEU A 219 -5.56 2.11 26.39
N THR A 220 -5.62 3.26 25.72
CA THR A 220 -6.78 3.63 24.89
C THR A 220 -6.48 3.29 23.43
N PRO A 221 -7.17 2.30 22.83
CA PRO A 221 -6.99 1.97 21.43
C PRO A 221 -7.46 3.12 20.53
N LEU A 222 -6.73 3.38 19.43
CA LEU A 222 -7.13 4.34 18.41
C LEU A 222 -8.35 3.85 17.63
N ALA A 223 -8.38 2.56 17.32
CA ALA A 223 -9.43 1.92 16.54
C ALA A 223 -9.54 0.43 16.89
N THR A 224 -10.68 -0.15 16.57
CA THR A 224 -10.93 -1.59 16.64
C THR A 224 -11.03 -2.16 15.23
N ILE A 225 -10.31 -3.25 14.95
CA ILE A 225 -10.47 -4.03 13.71
C ILE A 225 -11.81 -4.78 13.80
N ARG A 226 -12.72 -4.50 12.88
CA ARG A 226 -14.07 -5.11 12.84
C ARG A 226 -14.09 -6.40 12.02
N GLY A 227 -13.21 -6.49 11.04
CA GLY A 227 -13.03 -7.68 10.22
C GLY A 227 -12.12 -7.43 9.03
N HIS A 228 -11.86 -8.49 8.29
CA HIS A 228 -11.08 -8.45 7.07
C HIS A 228 -11.57 -9.50 6.08
N ALA A 229 -11.24 -9.32 4.80
CA ALA A 229 -11.50 -10.27 3.73
C ALA A 229 -10.39 -10.23 2.69
N ALA A 230 -10.27 -11.30 1.93
CA ALA A 230 -9.48 -11.38 0.73
C ALA A 230 -10.36 -11.77 -0.46
N HIS A 231 -9.91 -11.40 -1.64
CA HIS A 231 -10.50 -11.79 -2.91
C HIS A 231 -9.40 -12.25 -3.86
N ALA A 232 -9.69 -13.23 -4.71
CA ALA A 232 -8.80 -13.68 -5.77
C ALA A 232 -9.60 -13.94 -7.04
N GLY A 233 -9.03 -13.60 -8.17
CA GLY A 233 -9.57 -13.77 -9.51
C GLY A 233 -8.47 -14.05 -10.54
N ALA A 234 -8.74 -13.81 -11.82
CA ALA A 234 -7.71 -13.93 -12.84
C ALA A 234 -6.56 -12.93 -12.60
N PRO A 235 -5.28 -13.32 -12.83
CA PRO A 235 -4.14 -12.44 -12.57
C PRO A 235 -4.28 -11.04 -13.18
N GLY A 236 -4.75 -10.94 -14.42
CA GLY A 236 -4.94 -9.68 -15.12
C GLY A 236 -6.07 -8.79 -14.57
N ASP A 237 -6.94 -9.32 -13.71
CA ASP A 237 -8.07 -8.59 -13.12
C ASP A 237 -7.73 -7.91 -11.78
N PHE A 238 -6.46 -7.90 -11.38
CA PHE A 238 -6.03 -7.27 -10.12
C PHE A 238 -6.56 -5.83 -9.94
N PRO A 239 -6.72 -4.98 -10.98
CA PRO A 239 -7.18 -3.62 -10.77
C PRO A 239 -8.61 -3.54 -10.21
N THR A 240 -9.45 -4.54 -10.46
CA THR A 240 -10.83 -4.60 -9.97
C THR A 240 -11.00 -5.50 -8.73
N ALA A 241 -9.98 -6.24 -8.33
CA ALA A 241 -10.03 -7.15 -7.19
C ALA A 241 -10.46 -6.51 -5.86
N PRO A 242 -10.12 -5.23 -5.55
CA PRO A 242 -10.61 -4.56 -4.34
C PRO A 242 -12.12 -4.53 -4.20
N ILE A 243 -12.87 -4.50 -5.31
CA ILE A 243 -14.34 -4.52 -5.31
C ILE A 243 -14.87 -5.79 -4.63
N GLY A 244 -14.30 -6.94 -5.04
CA GLY A 244 -14.66 -8.24 -4.46
C GLY A 244 -14.28 -8.35 -2.98
N ALA A 245 -13.09 -7.88 -2.62
CA ALA A 245 -12.64 -7.91 -1.23
C ALA A 245 -13.51 -7.03 -0.32
N ILE A 246 -13.89 -5.82 -0.76
CA ILE A 246 -14.77 -4.91 -0.01
C ILE A 246 -16.15 -5.53 0.16
N ARG A 247 -16.77 -6.05 -0.91
CA ARG A 247 -18.10 -6.70 -0.83
C ARG A 247 -18.11 -7.86 0.15
N THR A 248 -17.14 -8.76 0.03
CA THR A 248 -17.00 -9.91 0.95
C THR A 248 -16.77 -9.46 2.40
N LEU A 249 -15.98 -8.41 2.60
CA LEU A 249 -15.76 -7.86 3.93
C LEU A 249 -17.04 -7.32 4.55
N LEU A 250 -17.75 -6.46 3.83
CA LEU A 250 -18.98 -5.82 4.32
C LEU A 250 -20.06 -6.86 4.65
N GLU A 251 -20.25 -7.86 3.79
CA GLU A 251 -21.15 -8.98 4.04
C GLU A 251 -20.76 -9.75 5.32
N ARG A 252 -19.48 -10.03 5.50
CA ARG A 252 -18.96 -10.79 6.66
C ARG A 252 -19.17 -10.08 8.00
N ILE A 253 -19.13 -8.74 8.02
CA ILE A 253 -19.27 -7.95 9.25
C ILE A 253 -20.63 -7.29 9.41
N ASP A 254 -21.57 -7.61 8.51
CA ASP A 254 -22.95 -7.07 8.48
C ASP A 254 -22.97 -5.52 8.43
N TRP A 255 -22.08 -4.94 7.61
CA TRP A 255 -22.11 -3.52 7.29
C TRP A 255 -22.63 -3.29 5.88
N GLN A 256 -23.40 -2.22 5.70
CA GLN A 256 -23.76 -1.70 4.38
C GLN A 256 -22.72 -0.66 3.91
N LEU A 257 -22.64 -0.40 2.61
CA LEU A 257 -21.77 0.67 2.09
C LEU A 257 -22.06 2.04 2.72
N GLY A 258 -23.33 2.30 3.06
CA GLY A 258 -23.74 3.53 3.72
C GLY A 258 -23.24 3.69 5.16
N ASP A 259 -22.91 2.57 5.84
CA ASP A 259 -22.39 2.56 7.20
C ASP A 259 -20.91 2.95 7.29
N VAL A 260 -20.20 2.96 6.15
CA VAL A 260 -18.76 3.27 6.08
C VAL A 260 -18.59 4.75 5.80
N ASP A 261 -17.93 5.45 6.69
CA ASP A 261 -17.70 6.89 6.56
C ASP A 261 -16.61 7.22 5.55
N LEU A 262 -15.49 6.49 5.58
CA LEU A 262 -14.35 6.71 4.68
C LEU A 262 -13.83 5.40 4.08
N PHE A 263 -13.34 5.51 2.85
CA PHE A 263 -12.63 4.45 2.14
C PHE A 263 -11.20 4.88 1.81
N GLU A 264 -10.24 4.00 2.06
CA GLU A 264 -8.85 4.09 1.57
C GLU A 264 -8.61 2.93 0.61
N ILE A 265 -8.60 3.20 -0.70
CA ILE A 265 -8.30 2.21 -1.73
C ILE A 265 -6.96 2.56 -2.35
N ASN A 266 -5.97 1.68 -2.22
CA ASN A 266 -4.63 1.98 -2.71
C ASN A 266 -4.62 2.29 -4.21
N GLU A 267 -4.05 3.43 -4.57
CA GLU A 267 -3.96 3.94 -5.93
C GLU A 267 -2.71 3.39 -6.64
N ALA A 268 -2.62 2.05 -6.81
CA ALA A 268 -1.55 1.51 -7.64
C ALA A 268 -1.56 2.17 -9.03
N PHE A 269 -2.77 2.41 -9.52
CA PHE A 269 -3.12 3.25 -10.69
C PHE A 269 -4.44 3.96 -10.36
N ALA A 270 -4.67 5.14 -10.95
CA ALA A 270 -5.94 5.87 -10.78
C ALA A 270 -7.15 5.01 -11.19
N VAL A 271 -7.00 4.18 -12.22
CA VAL A 271 -8.05 3.27 -12.70
C VAL A 271 -8.53 2.29 -11.62
N VAL A 272 -7.69 1.89 -10.67
CA VAL A 272 -8.06 0.98 -9.57
C VAL A 272 -9.11 1.63 -8.67
N ALA A 273 -8.84 2.85 -8.22
CA ALA A 273 -9.75 3.61 -7.37
C ALA A 273 -11.03 4.00 -8.13
N LEU A 274 -10.91 4.42 -9.40
CA LEU A 274 -12.05 4.75 -10.25
C LEU A 274 -12.94 3.56 -10.53
N ALA A 275 -12.37 2.38 -10.80
CA ALA A 275 -13.15 1.15 -11.01
C ALA A 275 -13.94 0.76 -9.74
N ALA A 276 -13.31 0.87 -8.57
CA ALA A 276 -13.98 0.60 -7.32
C ALA A 276 -15.07 1.65 -7.01
N GLN A 277 -14.78 2.93 -7.25
CA GLN A 277 -15.73 4.02 -7.10
C GLN A 277 -17.00 3.77 -7.92
N ASP A 278 -16.85 3.43 -9.20
CA ASP A 278 -17.99 3.19 -10.09
C ASP A 278 -18.78 1.94 -9.70
N ALA A 279 -18.07 0.82 -9.48
CA ALA A 279 -18.71 -0.47 -9.21
C ALA A 279 -19.42 -0.56 -7.86
N LEU A 280 -18.99 0.25 -6.89
CA LEU A 280 -19.57 0.32 -5.54
C LEU A 280 -20.44 1.56 -5.35
N GLY A 281 -20.44 2.52 -6.28
CA GLY A 281 -21.16 3.78 -6.12
C GLY A 281 -20.61 4.64 -4.99
N LEU A 282 -19.28 4.68 -4.80
CA LEU A 282 -18.66 5.44 -3.72
C LEU A 282 -18.69 6.93 -3.99
N ASP A 283 -19.05 7.71 -2.99
CA ASP A 283 -18.90 9.15 -3.01
C ASP A 283 -17.41 9.52 -3.09
N PRO A 284 -16.97 10.28 -4.11
CA PRO A 284 -15.59 10.74 -4.23
C PRO A 284 -15.07 11.47 -2.99
N GLU A 285 -15.95 12.15 -2.24
CA GLU A 285 -15.57 12.89 -1.03
C GLU A 285 -15.35 12.00 0.20
N ARG A 286 -15.64 10.71 0.07
CA ARG A 286 -15.38 9.66 1.08
C ARG A 286 -14.21 8.75 0.71
N LEU A 287 -13.63 8.90 -0.48
CA LEU A 287 -12.56 8.06 -1.02
C LEU A 287 -11.22 8.80 -1.03
N ASN A 288 -10.19 8.20 -0.39
CA ASN A 288 -8.81 8.70 -0.39
C ASN A 288 -8.72 10.21 -0.07
N VAL A 289 -9.34 10.60 1.03
CA VAL A 289 -9.61 12.01 1.38
C VAL A 289 -8.34 12.84 1.66
N HIS A 290 -7.22 12.20 1.88
CA HIS A 290 -5.90 12.82 2.04
C HIS A 290 -4.97 12.58 0.83
N GLY A 291 -5.54 12.20 -0.31
CA GLY A 291 -4.78 11.70 -1.46
C GLY A 291 -4.31 10.27 -1.24
N GLY A 292 -3.67 9.68 -2.23
CA GLY A 292 -3.22 8.30 -2.19
C GLY A 292 -1.93 8.09 -2.97
N ALA A 293 -1.68 6.86 -3.40
CA ALA A 293 -0.40 6.43 -3.95
C ALA A 293 0.01 7.14 -5.25
N CYS A 294 -0.92 7.66 -6.05
CA CYS A 294 -0.60 8.51 -7.20
C CYS A 294 0.16 9.77 -6.79
N ALA A 295 -0.11 10.30 -5.59
CA ALA A 295 0.56 11.49 -5.06
C ALA A 295 1.67 11.16 -4.05
N LEU A 296 1.47 10.12 -3.21
CA LEU A 296 2.34 9.80 -2.07
C LEU A 296 3.35 8.69 -2.37
N GLY A 297 3.14 7.91 -3.46
CA GLY A 297 3.96 6.77 -3.80
C GLY A 297 3.45 5.43 -3.26
N HIS A 298 4.06 4.35 -3.77
CA HIS A 298 3.63 2.98 -3.47
C HIS A 298 4.82 2.06 -3.13
N PRO A 299 5.40 2.20 -1.92
CA PRO A 299 6.35 1.21 -1.43
C PRO A 299 5.59 -0.11 -1.21
N ILE A 300 5.78 -1.07 -2.15
CA ILE A 300 4.83 -2.19 -2.35
C ILE A 300 4.58 -3.01 -1.09
N GLY A 301 5.61 -3.38 -0.34
CA GLY A 301 5.46 -4.15 0.91
C GLY A 301 4.86 -3.37 2.09
N THR A 302 4.86 -2.03 2.00
CA THR A 302 4.40 -1.14 3.07
C THR A 302 2.96 -0.69 2.90
N SER A 303 2.53 -0.45 1.66
CA SER A 303 1.32 0.34 1.34
C SER A 303 0.06 -0.16 2.02
N GLY A 304 -0.10 -1.48 2.16
CA GLY A 304 -1.27 -2.04 2.86
C GLY A 304 -1.37 -1.63 4.33
N ALA A 305 -0.25 -1.42 5.02
CA ALA A 305 -0.23 -0.88 6.39
C ALA A 305 -0.37 0.65 6.38
N ARG A 306 0.29 1.35 5.43
CA ARG A 306 0.20 2.81 5.31
C ARG A 306 -1.23 3.28 5.17
N ILE A 307 -2.04 2.67 4.30
CA ILE A 307 -3.43 3.08 4.10
C ILE A 307 -4.29 2.87 5.36
N LEU A 308 -3.97 1.89 6.21
CA LEU A 308 -4.63 1.70 7.50
C LEU A 308 -4.30 2.83 8.48
N VAL A 309 -3.02 3.21 8.55
CA VAL A 309 -2.56 4.33 9.39
C VAL A 309 -3.24 5.64 8.96
N THR A 310 -3.24 5.93 7.66
CA THR A 310 -3.88 7.12 7.09
C THR A 310 -5.39 7.12 7.33
N LEU A 311 -6.08 5.98 7.15
CA LEU A 311 -7.52 5.85 7.40
C LEU A 311 -7.88 6.19 8.86
N ILE A 312 -7.11 5.67 9.83
CA ILE A 312 -7.32 5.98 11.25
C ILE A 312 -7.21 7.49 11.50
N GLN A 313 -6.17 8.14 10.96
CA GLN A 313 -5.98 9.57 11.15
C GLN A 313 -7.03 10.41 10.42
N ALA A 314 -7.43 10.01 9.22
CA ALA A 314 -8.48 10.68 8.46
C ALA A 314 -9.84 10.65 9.19
N LEU A 315 -10.20 9.49 9.74
CA LEU A 315 -11.41 9.35 10.56
C LEU A 315 -11.36 10.26 11.79
N ARG A 316 -10.22 10.24 12.53
CA ARG A 316 -10.03 11.09 13.71
C ARG A 316 -10.15 12.59 13.39
N HIS A 317 -9.47 13.05 12.35
CA HIS A 317 -9.50 14.47 11.96
C HIS A 317 -10.87 14.96 11.54
N ARG A 318 -11.69 14.07 10.96
CA ARG A 318 -13.03 14.41 10.49
C ARG A 318 -14.13 14.12 11.53
N GLY A 319 -13.80 13.57 12.69
CA GLY A 319 -14.78 13.16 13.69
C GLY A 319 -15.72 12.07 13.21
N LEU A 320 -15.19 11.16 12.35
CA LEU A 320 -15.90 10.04 11.75
C LEU A 320 -15.46 8.74 12.43
N ARG A 321 -16.16 7.63 12.21
CA ARG A 321 -15.95 6.42 13.01
C ARG A 321 -15.56 5.19 12.19
N ARG A 322 -16.23 4.90 11.08
CA ARG A 322 -16.13 3.64 10.35
C ARG A 322 -15.37 3.81 9.05
N GLY A 323 -14.34 3.01 8.88
CA GLY A 323 -13.54 3.05 7.67
C GLY A 323 -13.23 1.67 7.11
N VAL A 324 -13.06 1.61 5.81
CA VAL A 324 -12.63 0.42 5.08
C VAL A 324 -11.41 0.77 4.25
N ALA A 325 -10.32 0.01 4.44
CA ALA A 325 -9.16 0.06 3.57
C ALA A 325 -9.11 -1.17 2.68
N ALA A 326 -8.71 -1.00 1.40
CA ALA A 326 -8.52 -2.09 0.46
C ALA A 326 -7.31 -1.85 -0.44
N ILE A 327 -6.65 -2.93 -0.84
CA ILE A 327 -5.48 -2.88 -1.71
C ILE A 327 -5.53 -4.00 -2.74
N CYS A 328 -5.31 -3.63 -4.01
CA CYS A 328 -5.11 -4.59 -5.09
C CYS A 328 -3.72 -5.22 -4.98
N ILE A 329 -3.58 -6.43 -5.48
CA ILE A 329 -2.40 -7.26 -5.35
C ILE A 329 -2.10 -7.89 -6.71
N GLY A 330 -0.87 -7.75 -7.20
CA GLY A 330 -0.41 -8.45 -8.40
C GLY A 330 -0.69 -9.96 -8.30
N GLY A 331 -1.13 -10.57 -9.41
CA GLY A 331 -1.61 -11.95 -9.42
C GLY A 331 -3.13 -12.09 -9.27
N GLY A 332 -3.88 -10.98 -9.37
CA GLY A 332 -5.36 -11.01 -9.40
C GLY A 332 -6.03 -11.00 -8.03
N GLU A 333 -5.33 -10.59 -6.99
CA GLU A 333 -5.85 -10.61 -5.63
C GLU A 333 -6.14 -9.21 -5.07
N ALA A 334 -6.82 -9.18 -3.93
CA ALA A 334 -6.96 -8.01 -3.06
C ALA A 334 -7.20 -8.43 -1.60
N THR A 335 -6.87 -7.52 -0.69
CA THR A 335 -7.29 -7.59 0.72
C THR A 335 -8.06 -6.34 1.10
N ALA A 336 -9.01 -6.49 2.02
CA ALA A 336 -9.74 -5.39 2.63
C ALA A 336 -9.84 -5.59 4.15
N LEU A 337 -9.82 -4.48 4.90
CA LEU A 337 -9.92 -4.47 6.36
C LEU A 337 -10.80 -3.30 6.81
N ALA A 338 -11.70 -3.58 7.76
CA ALA A 338 -12.60 -2.60 8.36
C ALA A 338 -12.12 -2.19 9.75
N LEU A 339 -12.14 -0.88 9.99
CA LEU A 339 -11.80 -0.24 11.25
C LEU A 339 -12.98 0.55 11.79
N GLU A 340 -13.12 0.60 13.11
CA GLU A 340 -14.03 1.49 13.80
C GLU A 340 -13.29 2.20 14.92
N LEU A 341 -13.32 3.54 14.95
CA LEU A 341 -12.72 4.33 16.03
C LEU A 341 -13.50 4.08 17.33
N ASN A 342 -12.77 4.03 18.42
CA ASN A 342 -13.33 4.00 19.75
C ASN A 342 -13.72 5.42 20.17
N ASP A 343 -14.78 5.55 20.97
CA ASP A 343 -15.26 6.83 21.53
C ASP A 343 -14.23 7.44 22.48
#